data_538572ae8a95e32ca151230293483904
#
_entry.id   538572ae8a95e32ca151230293483904
#
_cell.length_a   1.000
_cell.length_b   1.000
_cell.length_c   1.000
_cell.angle_alpha   90.00
_cell.angle_beta   90.00
_cell.angle_gamma   90.00
#
_symmetry.space_group_name_H-M   'P 1'
#
loop_
_entity.id
_entity.type
_entity.pdbx_description
1 polymer ?
#
loop_
_entity_poly.entity_id
_entity_poly.type
_entity_poly.pdbx_seq_one_letter_code
_entity_poly.pdbx_strand_id
1 'polypeptide(L)'
;MEKSATLSPDGVYRYTLERVWAPSLPRAVWVMLNPSTADAEQDDPTIRRCVGFAKAWGYGGIVVVNLYAYRTKSPAVLAEMRGMKVDVVGPGNLSAIEGVLGRPENSLVMLAWGTSKMAETPDAWRVRASV
;
A
#
# COMPACT_ATOMS: atom_id res chain seq x y z
N MET A 1 2.81 10.85 16.72
CA MET A 1 2.34 9.97 15.63
C MET A 1 3.20 8.73 15.58
N GLU A 2 2.58 7.57 15.58
CA GLU A 2 3.28 6.31 15.36
C GLU A 2 3.45 6.08 13.86
N LYS A 3 4.66 5.75 13.44
CA LYS A 3 5.01 5.47 12.05
C LYS A 3 5.64 4.10 11.95
N SER A 4 5.17 3.27 11.03
CA SER A 4 5.73 1.95 10.77
C SER A 4 5.57 1.54 9.31
N ALA A 5 6.36 0.59 8.89
CA ALA A 5 6.26 -0.04 7.58
C ALA A 5 6.82 -1.46 7.66
N THR A 6 6.24 -2.35 6.89
CA THR A 6 6.77 -3.71 6.73
C THR A 6 7.42 -3.82 5.36
N LEU A 7 8.73 -4.00 5.35
CA LEU A 7 9.53 -4.16 4.15
C LEU A 7 10.15 -5.56 4.13
N SER A 8 10.49 -6.05 2.92
CA SER A 8 11.35 -7.22 2.80
C SER A 8 12.75 -6.91 3.36
N PRO A 9 13.53 -7.94 3.77
CA PRO A 9 14.85 -7.71 4.36
C PRO A 9 15.82 -6.94 3.44
N ASP A 10 15.69 -7.11 2.11
CA ASP A 10 16.50 -6.42 1.12
C ASP A 10 15.96 -5.02 0.75
N GLY A 11 14.79 -4.64 1.29
CA GLY A 11 14.17 -3.35 1.01
C GLY A 11 13.53 -3.21 -0.37
N VAL A 12 13.49 -4.29 -1.16
CA VAL A 12 12.92 -4.27 -2.53
C VAL A 12 11.39 -4.12 -2.49
N TYR A 13 10.75 -4.75 -1.51
CA TYR A 13 9.29 -4.73 -1.35
C TYR A 13 8.89 -3.97 -0.09
N ARG A 14 7.83 -3.19 -0.19
CA ARG A 14 7.11 -2.63 0.95
C ARG A 14 5.71 -3.20 0.95
N TYR A 15 5.41 -4.02 1.96
CA TYR A 15 4.11 -4.70 2.06
C TYR A 15 3.05 -3.84 2.71
N THR A 16 3.40 -3.12 3.78
CA THR A 16 2.48 -2.22 4.47
C THR A 16 3.21 -0.93 4.88
N LEU A 17 2.41 0.14 5.02
CA LEU A 17 2.86 1.37 5.65
C LEU A 17 1.75 1.88 6.54
N GLU A 18 2.07 2.27 7.77
CA GLU A 18 1.08 2.75 8.73
C GLU A 18 1.50 4.08 9.34
N ARG A 19 0.48 4.93 9.56
CA ARG A 19 0.61 6.18 10.30
C ARG A 19 -0.58 6.27 11.24
N VAL A 20 -0.34 6.40 12.55
CA VAL A 20 -1.39 6.41 13.57
C VAL A 20 -1.18 7.60 14.49
N TRP A 21 -2.20 8.45 14.60
CA TRP A 21 -2.18 9.65 15.46
C TRP A 21 -3.24 9.61 16.55
N ALA A 22 -4.27 8.81 16.40
CA ALA A 22 -5.31 8.61 17.41
C ALA A 22 -5.70 7.13 17.47
N PRO A 23 -4.96 6.31 18.26
CA PRO A 23 -5.13 4.85 18.26
C PRO A 23 -6.52 4.35 18.62
N SER A 24 -7.30 5.15 19.37
CA SER A 24 -8.67 4.79 19.76
C SER A 24 -9.70 4.95 18.65
N LEU A 25 -9.35 5.66 17.57
CA LEU A 25 -10.22 5.85 16.42
C LEU A 25 -9.93 4.82 15.33
N PRO A 26 -10.92 4.50 14.49
CA PRO A 26 -10.71 3.55 13.38
C PRO A 26 -9.73 4.12 12.34
N ARG A 27 -9.23 3.23 11.48
CA ARG A 27 -8.26 3.53 10.44
C ARG A 27 -8.86 3.41 9.07
N ALA A 28 -8.31 4.18 8.13
CA ALA A 28 -8.62 4.10 6.71
C ALA A 28 -7.49 3.37 5.97
N VAL A 29 -7.85 2.40 5.14
CA VAL A 29 -6.93 1.63 4.32
C VAL A 29 -6.94 2.19 2.90
N TRP A 30 -5.77 2.43 2.32
CA TRP A 30 -5.60 2.73 0.90
C TRP A 30 -4.97 1.54 0.20
N VAL A 31 -5.63 1.05 -0.85
CA VAL A 31 -5.07 0.04 -1.77
C VAL A 31 -4.61 0.79 -3.02
N MET A 32 -3.32 0.97 -3.17
CA MET A 32 -2.70 1.72 -4.26
C MET A 32 -2.06 0.80 -5.29
N LEU A 33 -1.38 1.36 -6.30
CA LEU A 33 -0.75 0.58 -7.36
C LEU A 33 0.56 -0.05 -6.87
N ASN A 34 1.51 0.79 -6.45
CA ASN A 34 2.80 0.33 -5.95
C ASN A 34 3.44 1.39 -5.05
N PRO A 35 4.33 0.99 -4.13
CA PRO A 35 5.00 1.93 -3.23
C PRO A 35 6.11 2.72 -3.94
N SER A 36 6.29 3.97 -3.51
CA SER A 36 7.36 4.84 -3.94
C SER A 36 8.45 4.91 -2.87
N THR A 37 8.71 6.09 -2.31
CA THR A 37 9.85 6.35 -1.43
C THR A 37 9.52 6.32 0.06
N ALA A 38 8.26 6.47 0.44
CA ALA A 38 7.89 6.46 1.86
C ALA A 38 8.22 5.12 2.52
N ASP A 39 8.69 5.19 3.75
CA ASP A 39 9.05 4.01 4.55
C ASP A 39 8.55 4.17 5.99
N ALA A 40 9.15 3.45 6.94
CA ALA A 40 8.75 3.52 8.34
C ALA A 40 8.90 4.92 8.94
N GLU A 41 9.82 5.74 8.44
CA GLU A 41 10.15 7.04 9.02
C GLU A 41 9.82 8.21 8.09
N GLN A 42 10.01 8.02 6.78
CA GLN A 42 9.87 9.09 5.78
C GLN A 42 8.51 9.03 5.10
N ASP A 43 7.88 10.20 4.99
CA ASP A 43 6.66 10.38 4.18
C ASP A 43 7.04 10.84 2.78
N ASP A 44 6.19 10.52 1.81
CA ASP A 44 6.18 11.14 0.50
C ASP A 44 4.90 11.98 0.33
N PRO A 45 4.77 12.75 -0.77
CA PRO A 45 3.58 13.58 -0.97
C PRO A 45 2.25 12.81 -0.96
N THR A 46 2.24 11.57 -1.47
CA THR A 46 1.04 10.73 -1.50
C THR A 46 0.62 10.35 -0.08
N ILE A 47 1.57 9.91 0.75
CA ILE A 47 1.28 9.55 2.14
C ILE A 47 0.79 10.76 2.93
N ARG A 48 1.40 11.93 2.73
CA ARG A 48 0.95 13.16 3.37
C ARG A 48 -0.51 13.51 3.03
N ARG A 49 -0.91 13.31 1.77
CA ARG A 49 -2.32 13.51 1.35
C ARG A 49 -3.27 12.51 2.02
N CYS A 50 -2.90 11.24 2.06
CA CYS A 50 -3.70 10.20 2.73
C CYS A 50 -3.92 10.54 4.20
N VAL A 51 -2.88 10.97 4.90
CA VAL A 51 -2.96 11.42 6.29
C VAL A 51 -3.93 12.60 6.42
N GLY A 52 -3.80 13.59 5.53
CA GLY A 52 -4.68 14.76 5.51
C GLY A 52 -6.15 14.39 5.33
N PHE A 53 -6.47 13.54 4.36
CA PHE A 53 -7.84 13.08 4.12
C PHE A 53 -8.38 12.31 5.33
N ALA A 54 -7.61 11.37 5.86
CA ALA A 54 -8.06 10.56 6.99
C ALA A 54 -8.34 11.43 8.23
N LYS A 55 -7.50 12.42 8.51
CA LYS A 55 -7.74 13.37 9.59
C LYS A 55 -9.02 14.18 9.37
N ALA A 56 -9.23 14.66 8.15
CA ALA A 56 -10.44 15.43 7.80
C ALA A 56 -11.70 14.59 7.95
N TRP A 57 -11.63 13.28 7.70
CA TRP A 57 -12.77 12.36 7.81
C TRP A 57 -12.95 11.80 9.23
N GLY A 58 -12.11 12.16 10.18
CA GLY A 58 -12.25 11.72 11.57
C GLY A 58 -11.64 10.36 11.88
N TYR A 59 -10.78 9.82 11.01
CA TYR A 59 -10.05 8.58 11.28
C TYR A 59 -8.80 8.84 12.13
N GLY A 60 -8.35 7.81 12.83
CA GLY A 60 -7.20 7.91 13.74
C GLY A 60 -5.89 7.41 13.15
N GLY A 61 -5.90 6.94 11.92
CA GLY A 61 -4.71 6.44 11.24
C GLY A 61 -4.99 5.99 9.82
N ILE A 62 -3.92 5.72 9.10
CA ILE A 62 -3.96 5.12 7.76
C ILE A 62 -3.14 3.85 7.73
N VAL A 63 -3.56 2.93 6.86
CA VAL A 63 -2.77 1.76 6.45
C VAL A 63 -2.74 1.76 4.94
N VAL A 64 -1.56 1.66 4.36
CA VAL A 64 -1.38 1.62 2.90
C VAL A 64 -0.83 0.27 2.49
N VAL A 65 -1.51 -0.36 1.54
CA VAL A 65 -1.10 -1.58 0.84
C VAL A 65 -1.15 -1.32 -0.66
N ASN A 66 -0.58 -2.21 -1.45
CA ASN A 66 -0.45 -2.00 -2.89
C ASN A 66 -0.72 -3.28 -3.66
N LEU A 67 -1.20 -3.16 -4.91
CA LEU A 67 -1.33 -4.30 -5.81
C LEU A 67 0.03 -4.94 -6.08
N TYR A 68 1.06 -4.11 -6.22
CA TYR A 68 2.46 -4.53 -6.37
C TYR A 68 3.25 -3.98 -5.19
N ALA A 69 3.97 -4.84 -4.51
CA ALA A 69 4.81 -4.42 -3.38
C ALA A 69 6.19 -3.90 -3.81
N TYR A 70 6.58 -4.11 -5.08
CA TYR A 70 7.86 -3.65 -5.63
C TYR A 70 7.98 -2.13 -5.56
N ARG A 71 9.06 -1.63 -4.95
CA ARG A 71 9.27 -0.20 -4.70
C ARG A 71 9.90 0.47 -5.91
N THR A 72 9.15 1.39 -6.54
CA THR A 72 9.67 2.26 -7.59
C THR A 72 8.80 3.51 -7.72
N LYS A 73 9.41 4.63 -8.09
CA LYS A 73 8.70 5.88 -8.39
C LYS A 73 8.00 5.85 -9.74
N SER A 74 8.35 4.88 -10.60
CA SER A 74 7.94 4.88 -12.00
C SER A 74 7.10 3.65 -12.34
N PRO A 75 5.83 3.83 -12.78
CA PRO A 75 5.05 2.73 -13.33
C PRO A 75 5.68 2.09 -14.56
N ALA A 76 6.48 2.84 -15.32
CA ALA A 76 7.22 2.30 -16.47
C ALA A 76 8.28 1.29 -16.03
N VAL A 77 9.00 1.57 -14.96
CA VAL A 77 9.99 0.64 -14.38
C VAL A 77 9.27 -0.61 -13.85
N LEU A 78 8.11 -0.45 -13.22
CA LEU A 78 7.31 -1.57 -12.75
C LEU A 78 6.94 -2.52 -13.89
N ALA A 79 6.48 -1.97 -15.02
CA ALA A 79 6.14 -2.73 -16.22
C ALA A 79 7.36 -3.42 -16.82
N GLU A 80 8.50 -2.74 -16.84
CA GLU A 80 9.76 -3.28 -17.35
C GLU A 80 10.23 -4.47 -16.51
N MET A 81 10.21 -4.34 -15.18
CA MET A 81 10.60 -5.42 -14.27
C MET A 81 9.68 -6.63 -14.43
N ARG A 82 8.37 -6.41 -14.56
CA ARG A 82 7.42 -7.49 -14.82
C ARG A 82 7.71 -8.18 -16.14
N GLY A 83 8.02 -7.44 -17.19
CA GLY A 83 8.42 -7.97 -18.49
C GLY A 83 9.69 -8.82 -18.43
N MET A 84 10.60 -8.50 -17.52
CA MET A 84 11.83 -9.27 -17.25
C MET A 84 11.59 -10.43 -16.28
N LYS A 85 10.32 -10.73 -15.97
CA LYS A 85 9.88 -11.83 -15.08
C LYS A 85 10.37 -11.69 -13.63
N VAL A 86 10.60 -10.46 -13.19
CA VAL A 86 10.79 -10.16 -11.77
C VAL A 86 9.42 -10.26 -11.09
N ASP A 87 9.37 -10.86 -9.89
CA ASP A 87 8.14 -10.88 -9.08
C ASP A 87 7.88 -9.48 -8.52
N VAL A 88 7.03 -8.72 -9.20
CA VAL A 88 6.70 -7.34 -8.77
C VAL A 88 5.54 -7.28 -7.78
N VAL A 89 4.75 -8.34 -7.69
CA VAL A 89 3.71 -8.44 -6.64
C VAL A 89 4.36 -8.57 -5.27
N GLY A 90 5.38 -9.40 -5.17
CA GLY A 90 6.09 -9.69 -3.94
C GLY A 90 5.56 -10.94 -3.23
N PRO A 91 6.46 -11.79 -2.72
CA PRO A 91 6.06 -13.08 -2.16
C PRO A 91 5.18 -12.99 -0.91
N GLY A 92 5.30 -11.90 -0.14
CA GLY A 92 4.51 -11.67 1.06
C GLY A 92 3.29 -10.75 0.89
N ASN A 93 3.03 -10.25 -0.34
CA ASN A 93 2.07 -9.16 -0.51
C ASN A 93 0.62 -9.59 -0.26
N LEU A 94 0.17 -10.70 -0.83
CA LEU A 94 -1.20 -11.18 -0.62
C LEU A 94 -1.49 -11.44 0.86
N SER A 95 -0.58 -12.09 1.56
CA SER A 95 -0.71 -12.38 2.98
C SER A 95 -0.78 -11.09 3.81
N ALA A 96 0.04 -10.09 3.47
CA ALA A 96 0.03 -8.80 4.16
C ALA A 96 -1.30 -8.07 3.96
N ILE A 97 -1.84 -8.05 2.74
CA ILE A 97 -3.14 -7.43 2.43
C ILE A 97 -4.26 -8.12 3.20
N GLU A 98 -4.31 -9.45 3.18
CA GLU A 98 -5.30 -10.21 3.92
C GLU A 98 -5.24 -9.92 5.42
N GLY A 99 -4.04 -9.82 5.98
CA GLY A 99 -3.84 -9.46 7.38
C GLY A 99 -4.37 -8.07 7.72
N VAL A 100 -4.12 -7.09 6.86
CA VAL A 100 -4.61 -5.71 7.03
C VAL A 100 -6.13 -5.66 6.96
N LEU A 101 -6.74 -6.31 5.97
CA LEU A 101 -8.19 -6.30 5.79
C LEU A 101 -8.92 -7.08 6.89
N GLY A 102 -8.25 -8.01 7.54
CA GLY A 102 -8.81 -8.77 8.64
C GLY A 102 -8.84 -8.05 10.00
N ARG A 103 -8.19 -6.88 10.12
CA ARG A 103 -8.15 -6.13 11.38
C ARG A 103 -9.44 -5.33 11.57
N PRO A 104 -10.13 -5.47 12.73
CA PRO A 104 -11.41 -4.78 12.98
C PRO A 104 -11.31 -3.25 12.98
N GLU A 105 -10.16 -2.69 13.40
CA GLU A 105 -9.92 -1.25 13.42
C GLU A 105 -9.83 -0.62 12.03
N ASN A 106 -9.56 -1.41 11.00
CA ASN A 106 -9.49 -0.96 9.61
C ASN A 106 -10.90 -0.94 9.01
N SER A 107 -11.63 0.16 9.18
CA SER A 107 -13.06 0.23 8.91
C SER A 107 -13.45 0.85 7.58
N LEU A 108 -12.51 1.48 6.87
CA LEU A 108 -12.71 2.05 5.55
C LEU A 108 -11.63 1.55 4.61
N VAL A 109 -12.01 1.12 3.41
CA VAL A 109 -11.06 0.69 2.38
C VAL A 109 -11.26 1.55 1.14
N MET A 110 -10.20 2.27 0.75
CA MET A 110 -10.17 3.11 -0.46
C MET A 110 -9.42 2.37 -1.56
N LEU A 111 -10.11 2.10 -2.67
CA LEU A 111 -9.50 1.47 -3.84
C LEU A 111 -8.87 2.58 -4.70
N ALA A 112 -7.57 2.77 -4.56
CA ALA A 112 -6.86 3.94 -5.08
C ALA A 112 -5.68 3.56 -6.01
N TRP A 113 -5.80 2.45 -6.74
CA TRP A 113 -4.74 2.01 -7.67
C TRP A 113 -4.71 2.78 -8.98
N GLY A 114 -5.70 3.63 -9.25
CA GLY A 114 -5.73 4.47 -10.44
C GLY A 114 -6.09 3.73 -11.72
N THR A 115 -5.71 4.31 -12.86
CA THR A 115 -6.09 3.85 -14.20
C THR A 115 -4.93 3.31 -15.03
N SER A 116 -3.77 3.07 -14.41
CA SER A 116 -2.62 2.49 -15.09
C SER A 116 -2.96 1.11 -15.66
N LYS A 117 -2.40 0.78 -16.83
CA LYS A 117 -2.50 -0.57 -17.41
C LYS A 117 -1.94 -1.63 -16.47
N MET A 118 -1.02 -1.27 -15.59
CA MET A 118 -0.48 -2.18 -14.57
C MET A 118 -1.53 -2.64 -13.56
N ALA A 119 -2.63 -1.89 -13.37
CA ALA A 119 -3.76 -2.31 -12.54
C ALA A 119 -4.66 -3.35 -13.23
N GLU A 120 -4.47 -3.58 -14.52
CA GLU A 120 -5.29 -4.48 -15.36
C GLU A 120 -4.58 -5.78 -15.76
N THR A 121 -3.35 -6.02 -15.28
CA THR A 121 -2.64 -7.27 -15.57
C THR A 121 -3.29 -8.45 -14.84
N PRO A 122 -3.07 -9.70 -15.28
CA PRO A 122 -3.54 -10.87 -14.52
C PRO A 122 -3.03 -10.90 -13.09
N ASP A 123 -1.79 -10.47 -12.85
CA ASP A 123 -1.20 -10.37 -11.51
C ASP A 123 -1.99 -9.40 -10.63
N ALA A 124 -2.29 -8.20 -11.17
CA ALA A 124 -3.06 -7.19 -10.45
C ALA A 124 -4.48 -7.67 -10.14
N TRP A 125 -5.14 -8.30 -11.10
CA TRP A 125 -6.49 -8.82 -10.90
C TRP A 125 -6.56 -9.89 -9.82
N ARG A 126 -5.54 -10.74 -9.72
CA ARG A 126 -5.46 -11.73 -8.66
C ARG A 126 -5.39 -11.07 -7.28
N VAL A 127 -4.61 -9.98 -7.15
CA VAL A 127 -4.52 -9.21 -5.89
C VAL A 127 -5.82 -8.47 -5.62
N ARG A 128 -6.41 -7.84 -6.64
CA ARG A 128 -7.69 -7.11 -6.54
C ARG A 128 -8.81 -8.03 -6.05
N ALA A 129 -8.80 -9.29 -6.46
CA ALA A 129 -9.81 -10.27 -6.03
C ALA A 129 -9.73 -10.59 -4.53
N SER A 130 -8.60 -10.30 -3.88
CA SER A 130 -8.40 -10.50 -2.44
C SER A 130 -8.91 -9.32 -1.59
N VAL A 131 -9.26 -8.22 -2.22
CA VAL A 131 -9.70 -6.99 -1.53
C VAL A 131 -11.25 -6.89 -1.37
#